data_15781dd5bd1c7d66189ec4b071564e49
#
_entry.id   15781dd5bd1c7d66189ec4b071564e49
#
_cell.length_a   1.000
_cell.length_b   1.000
_cell.length_c   1.000
_cell.angle_alpha   90.00
_cell.angle_beta   90.00
_cell.angle_gamma   90.00
#
_symmetry.space_group_name_H-M   'P 1'
#
loop_
_entity.id
_entity.type
_entity.pdbx_description
1 polymer ?
#
loop_
_entity_poly.entity_id
_entity_poly.type
_entity_poly.pdbx_seq_one_letter_code
_entity_poly.pdbx_strand_id
1 'polypeptide(L)'
;MKKIITSLFLVLLLTVTAQAESKLQTILKNKELRVGTTGDWDPMSVKDPATNSYKGFDIDVMNELAKDMGVKVKFVPTDWKTIVSGITADRYDISTSVTKTPKRAEVAGFTETYYKYGTVPLVLKKNLKKFSTWESLNNKSVTIATTLGTSQEEKAKEFFPKSKLKSVEAPARDFQEVLAGRADGNITSSTEANK
;
A
#
# COMPACT_ATOMS: atom_id res chain seq x y z
N MET A 1 55.15 57.72 -14.29
CA MET A 1 53.91 57.18 -14.92
C MET A 1 53.76 55.71 -14.58
N LYS A 2 52.90 55.45 -13.66
CA LYS A 2 52.67 54.07 -13.17
C LYS A 2 51.65 53.33 -14.06
N LYS A 3 52.07 52.29 -14.74
CA LYS A 3 51.16 51.41 -15.51
C LYS A 3 50.49 50.42 -14.55
N ILE A 4 49.18 50.54 -14.36
CA ILE A 4 48.35 49.61 -13.61
C ILE A 4 47.98 48.49 -14.59
N ILE A 5 48.51 47.30 -14.37
CA ILE A 5 48.13 46.09 -15.08
C ILE A 5 46.91 45.49 -14.32
N THR A 6 45.74 45.69 -14.88
CA THR A 6 44.52 45.07 -14.34
C THR A 6 44.46 43.65 -14.86
N SER A 7 44.76 42.67 -14.00
CA SER A 7 44.65 41.26 -14.29
C SER A 7 43.17 40.83 -14.12
N LEU A 8 42.51 40.58 -15.24
CA LEU A 8 41.14 40.08 -15.27
C LEU A 8 41.14 38.57 -14.95
N PHE A 9 40.87 38.24 -13.69
CA PHE A 9 40.70 36.85 -13.27
C PHE A 9 39.32 36.36 -13.75
N LEU A 10 39.30 35.65 -14.89
CA LEU A 10 38.10 34.99 -15.40
C LEU A 10 37.85 33.74 -14.55
N VAL A 11 37.02 33.87 -13.50
CA VAL A 11 36.56 32.72 -12.71
C VAL A 11 35.55 32.01 -13.56
N LEU A 12 35.97 30.91 -14.20
CA LEU A 12 35.11 29.99 -14.91
C LEU A 12 34.36 29.19 -13.84
N LEU A 13 33.16 29.64 -13.46
CA LEU A 13 32.21 28.89 -12.65
C LEU A 13 31.72 27.67 -13.45
N LEU A 14 32.42 26.54 -13.27
CA LEU A 14 31.91 25.22 -13.65
C LEU A 14 30.70 24.93 -12.76
N THR A 15 29.51 25.32 -13.22
CA THR A 15 28.25 24.85 -12.66
C THR A 15 28.14 23.34 -12.98
N VAL A 16 28.66 22.51 -12.10
CA VAL A 16 28.33 21.10 -12.09
C VAL A 16 26.84 21.02 -11.77
N THR A 17 26.02 20.91 -12.79
CA THR A 17 24.62 20.51 -12.62
C THR A 17 24.64 19.11 -12.04
N ALA A 18 24.55 19.00 -10.73
CA ALA A 18 24.30 17.73 -10.07
C ALA A 18 22.92 17.26 -10.54
N GLN A 19 22.90 16.48 -11.61
CA GLN A 19 21.69 15.84 -12.08
C GLN A 19 21.34 14.79 -11.01
N ALA A 20 20.27 15.03 -10.27
CA ALA A 20 19.82 14.08 -9.28
C ALA A 20 19.60 12.72 -9.96
N GLU A 21 20.31 11.69 -9.49
CA GLU A 21 20.20 10.33 -10.00
C GLU A 21 18.74 9.88 -9.85
N SER A 22 18.12 9.40 -10.93
CA SER A 22 16.74 8.92 -10.84
C SER A 22 16.65 7.71 -9.93
N LYS A 23 15.49 7.49 -9.33
CA LYS A 23 15.26 6.31 -8.46
C LYS A 23 15.59 5.00 -9.22
N LEU A 24 15.21 4.91 -10.49
CA LEU A 24 15.53 3.75 -11.33
C LEU A 24 17.05 3.56 -11.48
N GLN A 25 17.80 4.63 -11.74
CA GLN A 25 19.27 4.54 -11.84
C GLN A 25 19.88 4.06 -10.53
N THR A 26 19.40 4.56 -9.39
CA THR A 26 19.84 4.11 -8.06
C THR A 26 19.57 2.60 -7.84
N ILE A 27 18.38 2.11 -8.19
CA ILE A 27 18.02 0.69 -8.11
C ILE A 27 18.96 -0.16 -8.97
N LEU A 28 19.16 0.23 -10.24
CA LEU A 28 20.00 -0.52 -11.18
C LEU A 28 21.48 -0.53 -10.75
N LYS A 29 21.99 0.57 -10.21
CA LYS A 29 23.35 0.70 -9.69
C LYS A 29 23.56 -0.17 -8.44
N ASN A 30 22.62 -0.12 -7.50
CA ASN A 30 22.68 -0.88 -6.25
C ASN A 30 22.37 -2.38 -6.43
N LYS A 31 21.83 -2.77 -7.60
CA LYS A 31 21.38 -4.13 -7.89
C LYS A 31 20.33 -4.64 -6.90
N GLU A 32 19.55 -3.74 -6.31
CA GLU A 32 18.52 -4.07 -5.31
C GLU A 32 17.27 -3.24 -5.56
N LEU A 33 16.09 -3.91 -5.62
CA LEU A 33 14.76 -3.32 -5.60
C LEU A 33 14.14 -3.54 -4.22
N ARG A 34 13.93 -2.47 -3.46
CA ARG A 34 13.26 -2.54 -2.15
C ARG A 34 11.75 -2.47 -2.36
N VAL A 35 11.03 -3.46 -1.87
CA VAL A 35 9.57 -3.59 -2.05
C VAL A 35 8.86 -3.57 -0.71
N GLY A 36 8.05 -2.54 -0.45
CA GLY A 36 7.20 -2.47 0.74
C GLY A 36 6.01 -3.43 0.62
N THR A 37 5.82 -4.30 1.62
CA THR A 37 4.70 -5.24 1.67
C THR A 37 4.21 -5.48 3.09
N THR A 38 2.90 -5.66 3.25
CA THR A 38 2.29 -5.89 4.58
C THR A 38 2.35 -7.35 5.01
N GLY A 39 2.29 -8.27 4.04
CA GLY A 39 2.35 -9.71 4.31
C GLY A 39 1.12 -10.28 5.03
N ASP A 40 -0.02 -9.59 4.95
CA ASP A 40 -1.26 -9.96 5.62
C ASP A 40 -2.49 -10.01 4.70
N TRP A 41 -2.28 -9.96 3.38
CA TRP A 41 -3.35 -10.04 2.39
C TRP A 41 -3.25 -11.31 1.53
N ASP A 42 -3.80 -12.38 2.03
CA ASP A 42 -3.87 -13.67 1.34
C ASP A 42 -4.94 -13.67 0.20
N PRO A 43 -4.62 -14.13 -1.03
CA PRO A 43 -3.41 -14.79 -1.51
C PRO A 43 -2.38 -13.83 -2.15
N MET A 44 -2.53 -12.55 -2.02
CA MET A 44 -1.70 -11.56 -2.70
C MET A 44 -0.31 -11.43 -2.08
N SER A 45 -0.25 -11.27 -0.76
CA SER A 45 0.99 -11.13 0.01
C SER A 45 0.80 -11.75 1.39
N VAL A 46 1.53 -12.82 1.67
CA VAL A 46 1.47 -13.54 2.96
C VAL A 46 2.88 -13.69 3.50
N LYS A 47 3.07 -13.26 4.74
CA LYS A 47 4.32 -13.46 5.47
C LYS A 47 4.25 -14.75 6.29
N ASP A 48 5.21 -15.63 6.11
CA ASP A 48 5.41 -16.80 6.95
C ASP A 48 6.11 -16.38 8.26
N PRO A 49 5.46 -16.52 9.43
CA PRO A 49 6.05 -16.09 10.69
C PRO A 49 7.25 -16.95 11.13
N ALA A 50 7.35 -18.20 10.68
CA ALA A 50 8.44 -19.10 11.06
C ALA A 50 9.74 -18.80 10.29
N THR A 51 9.62 -18.47 9.01
CA THR A 51 10.77 -18.23 8.12
C THR A 51 11.00 -16.76 7.81
N ASN A 52 10.04 -15.88 8.14
CA ASN A 52 9.98 -14.48 7.72
C ASN A 52 9.97 -14.28 6.19
N SER A 53 9.77 -15.32 5.41
CA SER A 53 9.64 -15.24 3.96
C SER A 53 8.24 -14.74 3.56
N TYR A 54 8.16 -14.21 2.34
CA TYR A 54 6.90 -13.76 1.74
C TYR A 54 6.52 -14.67 0.58
N LYS A 55 5.22 -14.88 0.37
CA LYS A 55 4.65 -15.62 -0.74
C LYS A 55 3.35 -14.97 -1.19
N GLY A 56 2.90 -15.28 -2.41
CA GLY A 56 1.64 -14.82 -2.98
C GLY A 56 1.81 -14.15 -4.33
N PHE A 57 0.69 -13.84 -4.96
CA PHE A 57 0.65 -13.31 -6.33
C PHE A 57 1.52 -12.03 -6.48
N ASP A 58 1.35 -11.06 -5.60
CA ASP A 58 2.12 -9.82 -5.66
C ASP A 58 3.62 -10.03 -5.41
N ILE A 59 3.96 -11.03 -4.59
CA ILE A 59 5.36 -11.40 -4.33
C ILE A 59 6.00 -11.96 -5.59
N ASP A 60 5.27 -12.83 -6.32
CA ASP A 60 5.74 -13.41 -7.58
C ASP A 60 5.89 -12.32 -8.66
N VAL A 61 4.94 -11.39 -8.76
CA VAL A 61 5.03 -10.22 -9.67
C VAL A 61 6.29 -9.40 -9.39
N MET A 62 6.60 -9.13 -8.12
CA MET A 62 7.80 -8.35 -7.77
C MET A 62 9.10 -9.11 -8.01
N ASN A 63 9.10 -10.43 -7.83
CA ASN A 63 10.24 -11.27 -8.17
C ASN A 63 10.52 -11.26 -9.68
N GLU A 64 9.49 -11.40 -10.53
CA GLU A 64 9.65 -11.32 -11.99
C GLU A 64 10.09 -9.91 -12.43
N LEU A 65 9.52 -8.84 -11.86
CA LEU A 65 9.96 -7.48 -12.13
C LEU A 65 11.45 -7.29 -11.81
N ALA A 66 11.89 -7.73 -10.64
CA ALA A 66 13.30 -7.63 -10.25
C ALA A 66 14.24 -8.43 -11.17
N LYS A 67 13.79 -9.61 -11.60
CA LYS A 67 14.51 -10.45 -12.58
C LYS A 67 14.64 -9.75 -13.93
N ASP A 68 13.57 -9.16 -14.46
CA ASP A 68 13.57 -8.41 -15.71
C ASP A 68 14.50 -7.18 -15.64
N MET A 69 14.57 -6.54 -14.48
CA MET A 69 15.48 -5.42 -14.22
C MET A 69 16.93 -5.87 -13.96
N GLY A 70 17.21 -7.17 -13.84
CA GLY A 70 18.54 -7.70 -13.49
C GLY A 70 19.02 -7.29 -12.10
N VAL A 71 18.10 -7.19 -11.12
CA VAL A 71 18.37 -6.81 -9.74
C VAL A 71 17.82 -7.85 -8.75
N LYS A 72 18.23 -7.79 -7.49
CA LYS A 72 17.65 -8.60 -6.41
C LYS A 72 16.46 -7.86 -5.79
N VAL A 73 15.41 -8.61 -5.40
CA VAL A 73 14.31 -8.05 -4.61
C VAL A 73 14.62 -8.14 -3.12
N LYS A 74 14.25 -7.09 -2.39
CA LYS A 74 14.28 -7.04 -0.93
C LYS A 74 12.93 -6.60 -0.41
N PHE A 75 12.18 -7.51 0.19
CA PHE A 75 10.90 -7.18 0.81
C PHE A 75 11.13 -6.46 2.13
N VAL A 76 10.47 -5.31 2.28
CA VAL A 76 10.53 -4.44 3.47
C VAL A 76 9.17 -4.49 4.16
N PRO A 77 9.10 -4.97 5.42
CA PRO A 77 7.84 -5.02 6.14
C PRO A 77 7.29 -3.62 6.38
N THR A 78 5.99 -3.48 6.19
CA THR A 78 5.23 -2.26 6.46
C THR A 78 3.81 -2.62 6.89
N ASP A 79 2.97 -1.63 7.17
CA ASP A 79 1.55 -1.76 7.46
C ASP A 79 0.70 -0.91 6.50
N TRP A 80 -0.60 -1.16 6.45
CA TRP A 80 -1.53 -0.45 5.56
C TRP A 80 -1.58 1.06 5.81
N LYS A 81 -1.37 1.50 7.04
CA LYS A 81 -1.38 2.90 7.43
C LYS A 81 -0.17 3.68 6.87
N THR A 82 0.97 3.01 6.76
CA THR A 82 2.24 3.62 6.37
C THR A 82 2.75 3.19 4.98
N ILE A 83 2.03 2.31 4.28
CA ILE A 83 2.50 1.73 3.01
C ILE A 83 2.77 2.77 1.91
N VAL A 84 2.01 3.85 1.84
CA VAL A 84 2.26 4.92 0.86
C VAL A 84 3.32 5.90 1.36
N SER A 85 3.26 6.30 2.63
CA SER A 85 4.25 7.21 3.21
C SER A 85 5.66 6.62 3.28
N GLY A 86 5.80 5.30 3.29
CA GLY A 86 7.09 4.63 3.22
C GLY A 86 7.84 4.87 1.91
N ILE A 87 7.12 5.09 0.79
CA ILE A 87 7.71 5.47 -0.50
C ILE A 87 8.26 6.90 -0.43
N THR A 88 7.46 7.85 0.07
CA THR A 88 7.88 9.25 0.19
C THR A 88 8.99 9.46 1.23
N ALA A 89 9.07 8.58 2.23
CA ALA A 89 10.12 8.55 3.24
C ALA A 89 11.36 7.72 2.83
N ASP A 90 11.42 7.26 1.58
CA ASP A 90 12.53 6.45 1.03
C ASP A 90 12.84 5.16 1.82
N ARG A 91 11.84 4.56 2.45
CA ARG A 91 11.99 3.27 3.12
C ARG A 91 12.08 2.11 2.13
N TYR A 92 11.40 2.24 1.00
CA TYR A 92 11.40 1.30 -0.14
C TYR A 92 11.12 2.05 -1.44
N ASP A 93 11.43 1.42 -2.56
CA ASP A 93 11.39 2.04 -3.88
C ASP A 93 10.01 1.91 -4.52
N ILE A 94 9.34 0.80 -4.26
CA ILE A 94 8.00 0.49 -4.74
C ILE A 94 7.24 -0.24 -3.63
N SER A 95 5.92 -0.21 -3.70
CA SER A 95 5.05 -1.04 -2.86
C SER A 95 4.12 -1.85 -3.72
N THR A 96 3.81 -3.05 -3.28
CA THR A 96 2.81 -3.93 -3.90
C THR A 96 1.48 -3.86 -3.16
N SER A 97 0.42 -4.41 -3.75
CA SER A 97 -0.91 -4.56 -3.13
C SER A 97 -1.68 -3.25 -2.89
N VAL A 98 -1.24 -2.12 -3.44
CA VAL A 98 -1.80 -0.81 -3.13
C VAL A 98 -2.83 -0.38 -4.18
N THR A 99 -4.10 -0.31 -3.78
CA THR A 99 -5.17 0.24 -4.60
C THR A 99 -4.92 1.74 -4.86
N LYS A 100 -4.98 2.15 -6.12
CA LYS A 100 -4.94 3.56 -6.51
C LYS A 100 -6.20 4.26 -6.03
N THR A 101 -6.06 5.25 -5.15
CA THR A 101 -7.12 6.17 -4.76
C THR A 101 -6.67 7.61 -5.07
N PRO A 102 -7.61 8.59 -5.24
CA PRO A 102 -7.24 9.99 -5.45
C PRO A 102 -6.25 10.50 -4.41
N LYS A 103 -6.54 10.26 -3.13
CA LYS A 103 -5.69 10.67 -2.00
C LYS A 103 -4.26 10.10 -2.08
N ARG A 104 -4.12 8.83 -2.45
CA ARG A 104 -2.80 8.19 -2.58
C ARG A 104 -2.04 8.69 -3.79
N ALA A 105 -2.76 8.99 -4.88
CA ALA A 105 -2.18 9.51 -6.12
C ALA A 105 -1.65 10.95 -6.00
N GLU A 106 -2.04 11.71 -4.97
CA GLU A 106 -1.48 13.04 -4.67
C GLU A 106 0.00 12.97 -4.22
N VAL A 107 0.43 11.84 -3.66
CA VAL A 107 1.74 11.72 -3.02
C VAL A 107 2.62 10.61 -3.58
N ALA A 108 2.08 9.70 -4.40
CA ALA A 108 2.83 8.61 -5.00
C ALA A 108 2.39 8.35 -6.44
N GLY A 109 3.32 8.00 -7.31
CA GLY A 109 3.05 7.49 -8.66
C GLY A 109 2.46 6.07 -8.61
N PHE A 110 1.68 5.71 -9.61
CA PHE A 110 1.12 4.37 -9.78
C PHE A 110 1.47 3.84 -11.16
N THR A 111 1.69 2.53 -11.23
CA THR A 111 1.80 1.79 -12.50
C THR A 111 0.43 1.64 -13.15
N GLU A 112 0.40 1.06 -14.35
CA GLU A 112 -0.84 0.50 -14.89
C GLU A 112 -1.41 -0.57 -13.94
N THR A 113 -2.73 -0.71 -13.96
CA THR A 113 -3.42 -1.68 -13.12
C THR A 113 -3.17 -3.10 -13.62
N TYR A 114 -2.47 -3.91 -12.88
CA TYR A 114 -2.19 -5.31 -13.20
C TYR A 114 -3.17 -6.32 -12.57
N TYR A 115 -3.97 -5.89 -11.59
CA TYR A 115 -4.99 -6.73 -10.94
C TYR A 115 -6.23 -5.90 -10.55
N LYS A 116 -7.42 -6.52 -10.63
CA LYS A 116 -8.69 -5.89 -10.25
C LYS A 116 -9.48 -6.82 -9.33
N TYR A 117 -10.12 -6.24 -8.32
CA TYR A 117 -11.02 -6.96 -7.40
C TYR A 117 -12.19 -6.07 -7.00
N GLY A 118 -13.28 -6.70 -6.51
CA GLY A 118 -14.41 -5.99 -5.92
C GLY A 118 -14.21 -5.75 -4.42
N THR A 119 -14.85 -4.72 -3.91
CA THR A 119 -15.03 -4.52 -2.47
C THR A 119 -16.35 -5.15 -2.05
N VAL A 120 -16.35 -5.98 -1.03
CA VAL A 120 -17.52 -6.74 -0.59
C VAL A 120 -17.68 -6.69 0.93
N PRO A 121 -18.93 -6.66 1.43
CA PRO A 121 -19.20 -6.86 2.84
C PRO A 121 -19.24 -8.35 3.17
N LEU A 122 -18.72 -8.72 4.33
CA LEU A 122 -18.89 -10.04 4.92
C LEU A 122 -19.66 -9.91 6.24
N VAL A 123 -20.61 -10.81 6.43
CA VAL A 123 -21.40 -10.93 7.66
C VAL A 123 -21.47 -12.39 8.11
N LEU A 124 -21.75 -12.63 9.37
CA LEU A 124 -21.98 -14.02 9.82
C LEU A 124 -23.15 -14.65 9.04
N LYS A 125 -23.00 -15.89 8.65
CA LYS A 125 -24.01 -16.65 7.88
C LYS A 125 -25.41 -16.62 8.54
N LYS A 126 -25.48 -16.65 9.86
CA LYS A 126 -26.75 -16.52 10.62
C LYS A 126 -27.44 -15.16 10.45
N ASN A 127 -26.70 -14.14 10.04
CA ASN A 127 -27.17 -12.75 9.88
C ASN A 127 -27.50 -12.38 8.41
N LEU A 128 -27.34 -13.31 7.45
CA LEU A 128 -27.59 -13.04 6.03
C LEU A 128 -28.99 -12.51 5.73
N LYS A 129 -30.03 -13.00 6.45
CA LYS A 129 -31.40 -12.49 6.28
C LYS A 129 -31.55 -11.05 6.78
N LYS A 130 -30.84 -10.69 7.85
CA LYS A 130 -30.83 -9.32 8.43
C LYS A 130 -30.06 -8.34 7.54
N PHE A 131 -28.97 -8.81 6.94
CA PHE A 131 -28.05 -8.00 6.12
C PHE A 131 -28.04 -8.53 4.68
N SER A 132 -29.22 -8.56 4.04
CA SER A 132 -29.39 -9.08 2.69
C SER A 132 -29.03 -8.11 1.57
N THR A 133 -28.87 -6.82 1.90
CA THR A 133 -28.48 -5.74 0.97
C THR A 133 -27.44 -4.83 1.58
N TRP A 134 -26.74 -4.06 0.76
CA TRP A 134 -25.77 -3.08 1.21
C TRP A 134 -26.43 -2.02 2.12
N GLU A 135 -27.64 -1.58 1.77
CA GLU A 135 -28.40 -0.57 2.52
C GLU A 135 -28.72 -1.01 3.94
N SER A 136 -28.94 -2.32 4.14
CA SER A 136 -29.24 -2.88 5.47
C SER A 136 -28.06 -2.74 6.44
N LEU A 137 -26.83 -2.63 5.92
CA LEU A 137 -25.63 -2.35 6.70
C LEU A 137 -25.46 -0.86 7.05
N ASN A 138 -26.10 0.05 6.31
CA ASN A 138 -25.98 1.49 6.54
C ASN A 138 -26.97 2.00 7.59
N ASN A 139 -26.77 1.61 8.85
CA ASN A 139 -27.67 1.90 9.96
C ASN A 139 -26.89 2.23 11.25
N LYS A 140 -27.39 3.18 12.05
CA LYS A 140 -26.75 3.62 13.31
C LYS A 140 -26.55 2.51 14.37
N SER A 141 -27.35 1.44 14.29
CA SER A 141 -27.21 0.26 15.16
C SER A 141 -26.18 -0.75 14.67
N VAL A 142 -25.65 -0.57 13.45
CA VAL A 142 -24.69 -1.50 12.81
C VAL A 142 -23.27 -1.01 13.05
N THR A 143 -22.39 -1.95 13.38
CA THR A 143 -20.96 -1.73 13.49
C THR A 143 -20.25 -2.48 12.35
N ILE A 144 -19.46 -1.76 11.54
CA ILE A 144 -18.66 -2.29 10.44
C ILE A 144 -17.19 -2.28 10.86
N ALA A 145 -16.54 -3.44 10.84
CA ALA A 145 -15.11 -3.54 11.05
C ALA A 145 -14.34 -3.32 9.74
N THR A 146 -13.20 -2.65 9.83
CA THR A 146 -12.28 -2.40 8.71
C THR A 146 -10.84 -2.47 9.20
N THR A 147 -9.89 -2.71 8.29
CA THR A 147 -8.47 -2.56 8.59
C THR A 147 -8.03 -1.13 8.31
N LEU A 148 -7.41 -0.50 9.31
CA LEU A 148 -6.98 0.90 9.28
C LEU A 148 -5.99 1.17 8.13
N GLY A 149 -6.21 2.27 7.40
CA GLY A 149 -5.35 2.70 6.29
C GLY A 149 -5.59 1.99 4.96
N THR A 150 -6.54 1.06 4.89
CA THR A 150 -6.92 0.37 3.66
C THR A 150 -7.90 1.19 2.80
N SER A 151 -7.97 0.87 1.50
CA SER A 151 -9.02 1.42 0.63
C SER A 151 -10.41 0.91 1.02
N GLN A 152 -10.51 -0.25 1.66
CA GLN A 152 -11.76 -0.80 2.20
C GLN A 152 -12.30 0.06 3.34
N GLU A 153 -11.42 0.62 4.18
CA GLU A 153 -11.84 1.58 5.21
C GLU A 153 -12.41 2.87 4.58
N GLU A 154 -11.77 3.39 3.52
CA GLU A 154 -12.28 4.54 2.77
C GLU A 154 -13.65 4.24 2.17
N LYS A 155 -13.83 3.07 1.55
CA LYS A 155 -15.10 2.62 1.00
C LYS A 155 -16.18 2.39 2.06
N ALA A 156 -15.81 1.87 3.22
CA ALA A 156 -16.76 1.72 4.33
C ALA A 156 -17.32 3.07 4.79
N LYS A 157 -16.49 4.10 4.87
CA LYS A 157 -16.92 5.48 5.18
C LYS A 157 -17.86 6.05 4.13
N GLU A 158 -17.60 5.75 2.86
CA GLU A 158 -18.40 6.20 1.71
C GLU A 158 -19.77 5.51 1.67
N PHE A 159 -19.78 4.17 1.77
CA PHE A 159 -21.00 3.37 1.58
C PHE A 159 -21.87 3.28 2.83
N PHE A 160 -21.29 3.37 4.01
CA PHE A 160 -22.00 3.20 5.29
C PHE A 160 -21.86 4.41 6.22
N PRO A 161 -22.18 5.63 5.74
CA PRO A 161 -21.97 6.86 6.53
C PRO A 161 -22.81 6.93 7.82
N LYS A 162 -23.86 6.09 7.94
CA LYS A 162 -24.71 6.04 9.15
C LYS A 162 -24.19 5.01 10.16
N SER A 163 -23.36 4.05 9.74
CA SER A 163 -22.90 2.96 10.60
C SER A 163 -21.72 3.38 11.47
N LYS A 164 -21.53 2.68 12.56
CA LYS A 164 -20.34 2.81 13.39
C LYS A 164 -19.19 2.09 12.71
N LEU A 165 -18.06 2.77 12.50
CA LEU A 165 -16.86 2.12 11.99
C LEU A 165 -15.94 1.73 13.15
N LYS A 166 -15.43 0.51 13.08
CA LYS A 166 -14.43 -0.05 13.98
C LYS A 166 -13.19 -0.41 13.18
N SER A 167 -12.26 0.55 13.07
CA SER A 167 -10.98 0.31 12.40
C SER A 167 -10.02 -0.40 13.34
N VAL A 168 -9.41 -1.48 12.87
CA VAL A 168 -8.40 -2.25 13.59
C VAL A 168 -7.04 -2.13 12.89
N GLU A 169 -5.97 -2.13 13.66
CA GLU A 169 -4.58 -2.11 13.18
C GLU A 169 -4.01 -3.54 13.17
N ALA A 170 -3.17 -3.86 12.18
CA ALA A 170 -2.43 -5.12 12.20
C ALA A 170 -1.60 -5.26 13.50
N PRO A 171 -1.49 -6.46 14.08
CA PRO A 171 -1.90 -7.77 13.55
C PRO A 171 -3.38 -8.14 13.76
N ALA A 172 -4.21 -7.29 14.38
CA ALA A 172 -5.64 -7.55 14.52
C ALA A 172 -6.31 -7.56 13.14
N ARG A 173 -7.27 -8.47 12.98
CA ARG A 173 -8.00 -8.66 11.73
C ARG A 173 -9.45 -8.23 11.90
N ASP A 174 -9.96 -7.47 10.95
CA ASP A 174 -11.33 -6.94 10.95
C ASP A 174 -12.39 -8.06 10.99
N PHE A 175 -12.20 -9.14 10.24
CA PHE A 175 -13.12 -10.28 10.27
C PHE A 175 -13.19 -10.95 11.66
N GLN A 176 -12.12 -10.90 12.47
CA GLN A 176 -12.14 -11.43 13.84
C GLN A 176 -13.08 -10.62 14.74
N GLU A 177 -13.28 -9.34 14.48
CA GLU A 177 -14.27 -8.52 15.18
C GLU A 177 -15.70 -9.01 14.91
N VAL A 178 -15.96 -9.47 13.67
CA VAL A 178 -17.25 -10.05 13.28
C VAL A 178 -17.46 -11.41 13.92
N LEU A 179 -16.44 -12.29 13.87
CA LEU A 179 -16.50 -13.61 14.49
C LEU A 179 -16.72 -13.54 16.00
N ALA A 180 -16.11 -12.56 16.66
CA ALA A 180 -16.24 -12.31 18.10
C ALA A 180 -17.54 -11.57 18.48
N GLY A 181 -18.38 -11.19 17.52
CA GLY A 181 -19.63 -10.45 17.77
C GLY A 181 -19.42 -8.99 18.17
N ARG A 182 -18.24 -8.43 17.97
CA ARG A 182 -17.92 -7.02 18.24
C ARG A 182 -18.17 -6.10 17.06
N ALA A 183 -18.46 -6.67 15.86
CA ALA A 183 -18.96 -5.98 14.69
C ALA A 183 -20.04 -6.83 14.01
N ASP A 184 -20.95 -6.20 13.28
CA ASP A 184 -22.02 -6.87 12.53
C ASP A 184 -21.53 -7.40 11.18
N GLY A 185 -20.55 -6.72 10.58
CA GLY A 185 -19.90 -7.09 9.33
C GLY A 185 -18.54 -6.46 9.19
N ASN A 186 -17.76 -6.91 8.20
CA ASN A 186 -16.53 -6.23 7.78
C ASN A 186 -16.54 -5.98 6.28
N ILE A 187 -15.70 -5.07 5.82
CA ILE A 187 -15.51 -4.73 4.41
C ILE A 187 -14.14 -5.23 3.98
N THR A 188 -14.12 -6.09 2.97
CA THR A 188 -12.91 -6.69 2.45
C THR A 188 -12.88 -6.75 0.93
N SER A 189 -11.83 -7.32 0.34
CA SER A 189 -11.75 -7.60 -1.09
C SER A 189 -12.48 -8.89 -1.47
N SER A 190 -13.03 -8.94 -2.68
CA SER A 190 -13.59 -10.18 -3.23
C SER A 190 -12.54 -11.30 -3.30
N THR A 191 -11.27 -10.96 -3.42
CA THR A 191 -10.15 -11.90 -3.42
C THR A 191 -10.01 -12.62 -2.08
N GLU A 192 -10.10 -11.89 -0.97
CA GLU A 192 -10.04 -12.45 0.38
C GLU A 192 -11.35 -13.15 0.76
N ALA A 193 -12.50 -12.61 0.32
CA ALA A 193 -13.82 -13.17 0.63
C ALA A 193 -14.09 -14.52 0.00
N ASN A 194 -13.36 -14.88 -1.06
CA ASN A 194 -13.51 -16.18 -1.77
C ASN A 194 -12.65 -17.31 -1.18
N LYS A 195 -12.05 -17.10 -0.04
CA LYS A 195 -11.31 -18.09 0.74
C LYS A 195 -12.14 -18.62 1.91
#